data_c15fb9094fb7ee626fee43cd11e443c4
#
_entry.id   c15fb9094fb7ee626fee43cd11e443c4
#
_cell.length_a   1.000
_cell.length_b   1.000
_cell.length_c   1.000
_cell.angle_alpha   90.00
_cell.angle_beta   90.00
_cell.angle_gamma   90.00
#
_symmetry.space_group_name_H-M   'P 1'
#
loop_
_entity.id
_entity.type
_entity.pdbx_description
1 polymer ?
#
loop_
_entity_poly.entity_id
_entity_poly.type
_entity_poly.pdbx_seq_one_letter_code
_entity_poly.pdbx_strand_id
1 'polypeptide(L)'
;PPPFSSRRRHTRWNCSSRGLGDVYKRQVVGSAGTLLTQLMAKAMNRSLGNVLFSGFGDSSGGSQEVSGSMKAIDANDVGIMMAFAEKVLIVPGYGMAVAQAQHKVWEMTQLLKDRGVSVKFAIHPVAGRMPGHMNVLLAEAGVPYDIIYDEDEINPEFETADVALVIGANDVVNPVARTDTTSPIYGMPILNADKAKNCIVIKRGQGAGFSGIQNALFFLDNTRMLYGDGQAAVSELIQAIKSL
;
A
#
# COMPACT_ATOMS: atom_id res chain seq x y z
N PRO A 1 -53.58 34.09 -14.48
CA PRO A 1 -52.18 33.83 -14.68
C PRO A 1 -52.05 32.74 -15.75
N PRO A 2 -51.27 32.94 -16.85
CA PRO A 2 -51.12 31.95 -17.89
C PRO A 2 -50.11 30.87 -17.43
N PRO A 3 -50.24 29.64 -17.93
CA PRO A 3 -49.35 28.52 -17.52
C PRO A 3 -47.97 28.69 -18.19
N PHE A 4 -46.94 28.45 -17.38
CA PHE A 4 -45.55 28.40 -17.84
C PHE A 4 -45.36 27.26 -18.85
N SER A 5 -45.25 27.54 -20.11
CA SER A 5 -44.81 26.62 -21.14
C SER A 5 -43.29 26.52 -21.10
N SER A 6 -42.75 25.50 -20.47
CA SER A 6 -41.33 25.17 -20.57
C SER A 6 -41.02 24.61 -21.96
N ARG A 7 -40.71 25.47 -22.89
CA ARG A 7 -40.06 25.08 -24.16
C ARG A 7 -38.63 24.61 -23.83
N ARG A 8 -38.46 23.31 -23.61
CA ARG A 8 -37.15 22.67 -23.72
C ARG A 8 -36.61 22.93 -25.12
N ARG A 9 -35.69 23.87 -25.26
CA ARG A 9 -34.89 24.02 -26.48
C ARG A 9 -34.06 22.76 -26.61
N HIS A 10 -34.47 21.84 -27.49
CA HIS A 10 -33.57 20.81 -28.00
C HIS A 10 -32.47 21.52 -28.76
N THR A 11 -31.34 21.77 -28.12
CA THR A 11 -30.12 22.14 -28.80
C THR A 11 -29.74 20.99 -29.71
N ARG A 12 -30.03 21.12 -31.00
CA ARG A 12 -29.47 20.22 -32.03
C ARG A 12 -27.96 20.33 -31.93
N TRP A 13 -27.36 19.29 -31.42
CA TRP A 13 -25.92 19.14 -31.40
C TRP A 13 -25.43 19.07 -32.84
N ASN A 14 -24.71 20.09 -33.28
CA ASN A 14 -24.07 20.11 -34.60
C ASN A 14 -22.94 19.04 -34.57
N CYS A 15 -23.20 17.91 -35.26
CA CYS A 15 -22.46 16.65 -35.10
C CYS A 15 -21.12 16.62 -35.84
N SER A 16 -20.72 17.66 -36.58
CA SER A 16 -19.63 17.56 -37.55
C SER A 16 -18.23 17.94 -37.04
N SER A 17 -18.11 18.83 -36.06
CA SER A 17 -16.77 19.19 -35.51
C SER A 17 -16.54 18.76 -34.06
N ARG A 18 -17.61 18.63 -33.27
CA ARG A 18 -17.52 18.14 -31.89
C ARG A 18 -17.32 16.63 -31.83
N GLY A 19 -17.84 15.86 -32.79
CA GLY A 19 -17.70 14.41 -32.85
C GLY A 19 -16.26 13.94 -32.98
N LEU A 20 -15.45 14.59 -33.80
CA LEU A 20 -14.02 14.23 -33.97
C LEU A 20 -13.21 14.51 -32.71
N GLY A 21 -13.45 15.64 -32.03
CA GLY A 21 -12.80 15.96 -30.78
C GLY A 21 -13.17 14.99 -29.63
N ASP A 22 -14.43 14.55 -29.59
CA ASP A 22 -14.88 13.58 -28.58
C ASP A 22 -14.36 12.17 -28.88
N VAL A 23 -14.27 11.76 -30.16
CA VAL A 23 -13.64 10.49 -30.55
C VAL A 23 -12.17 10.49 -30.18
N TYR A 24 -11.43 11.56 -30.48
CA TYR A 24 -10.03 11.68 -30.13
C TYR A 24 -9.82 11.61 -28.62
N LYS A 25 -10.59 12.36 -27.83
CA LYS A 25 -10.51 12.31 -26.35
C LYS A 25 -10.77 10.91 -25.80
N ARG A 26 -11.81 10.23 -26.30
CA ARG A 26 -12.11 8.85 -25.87
C ARG A 26 -11.02 7.88 -26.27
N GLN A 27 -10.42 8.06 -27.43
CA GLN A 27 -9.32 7.23 -27.92
C GLN A 27 -8.06 7.41 -27.06
N VAL A 28 -7.71 8.64 -26.69
CA VAL A 28 -6.57 8.93 -25.78
C VAL A 28 -6.82 8.35 -24.39
N VAL A 29 -8.01 8.54 -23.83
CA VAL A 29 -8.37 7.97 -22.52
C VAL A 29 -8.37 6.44 -22.56
N GLY A 30 -8.92 5.85 -23.63
CA GLY A 30 -8.94 4.39 -23.80
C GLY A 30 -7.54 3.79 -23.92
N SER A 31 -6.65 4.41 -24.71
CA SER A 31 -5.27 3.94 -24.85
C SER A 31 -4.46 4.09 -23.56
N ALA A 32 -4.59 5.24 -22.87
CA ALA A 32 -3.95 5.45 -21.57
C ALA A 32 -4.44 4.44 -20.53
N GLY A 33 -5.76 4.19 -20.46
CA GLY A 33 -6.35 3.18 -19.58
C GLY A 33 -5.85 1.78 -19.88
N THR A 34 -5.69 1.42 -21.15
CA THR A 34 -5.15 0.12 -21.55
C THR A 34 -3.69 -0.07 -21.11
N LEU A 35 -2.85 0.95 -21.32
CA LEU A 35 -1.45 0.92 -20.88
C LEU A 35 -1.33 0.80 -19.35
N LEU A 36 -2.12 1.57 -18.60
CA LEU A 36 -2.15 1.47 -17.14
C LEU A 36 -2.60 0.09 -16.67
N THR A 37 -3.65 -0.46 -17.27
CA THR A 37 -4.13 -1.81 -16.92
C THR A 37 -3.09 -2.87 -17.22
N GLN A 38 -2.36 -2.74 -18.33
CA GLN A 38 -1.28 -3.65 -18.70
C GLN A 38 -0.12 -3.60 -17.70
N LEU A 39 0.29 -2.40 -17.28
CA LEU A 39 1.33 -2.22 -16.27
C LEU A 39 0.93 -2.80 -14.91
N MET A 40 -0.31 -2.56 -14.49
CA MET A 40 -0.82 -3.10 -13.22
C MET A 40 -0.98 -4.63 -13.27
N ALA A 41 -1.45 -5.19 -14.38
CA ALA A 41 -1.55 -6.63 -14.56
C ALA A 41 -0.17 -7.30 -14.52
N LYS A 42 0.83 -6.67 -15.16
CA LYS A 42 2.22 -7.15 -15.11
C LYS A 42 2.79 -7.08 -13.69
N ALA A 43 2.56 -5.99 -12.96
CA ALA A 43 3.01 -5.83 -11.58
C ALA A 43 2.35 -6.82 -10.61
N MET A 44 1.14 -7.30 -10.91
CA MET A 44 0.45 -8.36 -10.16
C MET A 44 0.73 -9.78 -10.70
N ASN A 45 1.63 -9.93 -11.67
CA ASN A 45 1.92 -11.18 -12.38
C ASN A 45 0.66 -11.87 -12.95
N ARG A 46 -0.30 -11.09 -13.47
CA ARG A 46 -1.53 -11.58 -14.10
C ARG A 46 -1.58 -11.22 -15.58
N SER A 47 -2.13 -12.10 -16.41
CA SER A 47 -2.41 -11.78 -17.80
C SER A 47 -3.64 -10.87 -17.92
N LEU A 48 -3.67 -10.00 -18.93
CA LEU A 48 -4.84 -9.15 -19.22
C LEU A 48 -6.12 -9.97 -19.43
N GLY A 49 -6.03 -11.13 -20.08
CA GLY A 49 -7.16 -12.05 -20.24
C GLY A 49 -7.71 -12.53 -18.90
N ASN A 50 -6.85 -12.85 -17.96
CA ASN A 50 -7.26 -13.25 -16.62
C ASN A 50 -7.94 -12.10 -15.87
N VAL A 51 -7.42 -10.85 -15.97
CA VAL A 51 -8.02 -9.67 -15.34
C VAL A 51 -9.41 -9.35 -15.91
N LEU A 52 -9.61 -9.55 -17.23
CA LEU A 52 -10.87 -9.19 -17.89
C LEU A 52 -11.94 -10.28 -17.80
N PHE A 53 -11.56 -11.56 -17.73
CA PHE A 53 -12.48 -12.68 -17.85
C PHE A 53 -12.56 -13.57 -16.60
N SER A 54 -11.64 -13.44 -15.63
CA SER A 54 -11.81 -14.10 -14.34
C SER A 54 -12.79 -13.28 -13.49
N GLY A 55 -13.94 -13.86 -13.16
CA GLY A 55 -14.87 -13.25 -12.22
C GLY A 55 -14.19 -12.99 -10.86
N PHE A 56 -14.35 -11.79 -10.33
CA PHE A 56 -14.00 -11.50 -8.95
C PHE A 56 -14.95 -12.32 -8.05
N GLY A 57 -14.50 -13.47 -7.57
CA GLY A 57 -15.30 -14.28 -6.66
C GLY A 57 -15.15 -15.79 -6.78
N ASP A 58 -14.59 -16.33 -7.85
CA ASP A 58 -14.32 -17.76 -7.95
C ASP A 58 -12.92 -18.12 -7.40
N SER A 59 -12.65 -17.74 -6.17
CA SER A 59 -11.51 -18.26 -5.41
C SER A 59 -11.97 -19.46 -4.58
N SER A 60 -12.24 -20.58 -5.24
CA SER A 60 -12.23 -21.92 -4.63
C SER A 60 -10.80 -22.43 -4.45
N GLY A 61 -9.85 -21.55 -4.19
CA GLY A 61 -8.51 -21.89 -3.74
C GLY A 61 -8.56 -22.09 -2.24
N GLY A 62 -8.36 -23.32 -1.76
CA GLY A 62 -8.28 -23.61 -0.35
C GLY A 62 -7.19 -22.74 0.28
N SER A 63 -7.60 -21.77 1.09
CA SER A 63 -6.69 -21.04 1.94
C SER A 63 -6.10 -22.05 2.94
N GLN A 64 -4.79 -22.29 2.85
CA GLN A 64 -4.09 -22.95 3.95
C GLN A 64 -4.29 -22.08 5.19
N GLU A 65 -4.94 -22.62 6.21
CA GLU A 65 -5.01 -21.97 7.51
C GLU A 65 -3.59 -21.90 8.07
N VAL A 66 -3.05 -20.69 8.12
CA VAL A 66 -1.74 -20.45 8.75
C VAL A 66 -1.95 -20.58 10.26
N SER A 67 -1.44 -21.69 10.84
CA SER A 67 -1.47 -21.92 12.27
C SER A 67 -0.40 -21.08 12.95
N GLY A 68 -0.80 -20.18 13.84
CA GLY A 68 0.12 -19.34 14.62
C GLY A 68 -0.66 -18.34 15.48
N SER A 69 0.00 -17.76 16.48
CA SER A 69 -0.57 -16.68 17.29
C SER A 69 0.07 -15.36 16.90
N MET A 70 -0.75 -14.34 16.62
CA MET A 70 -0.27 -12.98 16.39
C MET A 70 0.18 -12.38 17.73
N LYS A 71 1.41 -11.87 17.76
CA LYS A 71 2.01 -11.26 18.95
C LYS A 71 1.72 -9.77 18.95
N ALA A 72 0.96 -9.28 19.92
CA ALA A 72 0.71 -7.84 20.08
C ALA A 72 1.93 -7.17 20.75
N ILE A 73 2.13 -5.89 20.40
CA ILE A 73 3.17 -5.04 21.00
C ILE A 73 2.57 -3.66 21.30
N ASP A 74 3.13 -2.99 22.31
CA ASP A 74 2.73 -1.63 22.67
C ASP A 74 3.53 -0.57 21.88
N ALA A 75 2.92 0.62 21.71
CA ALA A 75 3.55 1.73 20.98
C ALA A 75 4.84 2.22 21.66
N ASN A 76 4.92 2.16 22.98
CA ASN A 76 6.13 2.54 23.72
C ASN A 76 7.32 1.62 23.38
N ASP A 77 7.09 0.31 23.38
CA ASP A 77 8.13 -0.66 23.05
C ASP A 77 8.62 -0.50 21.61
N VAL A 78 7.69 -0.27 20.66
CA VAL A 78 8.04 0.00 19.26
C VAL A 78 8.81 1.31 19.13
N GLY A 79 8.39 2.37 19.86
CA GLY A 79 9.09 3.65 19.88
C GLY A 79 10.54 3.52 20.34
N ILE A 80 10.78 2.74 21.40
CA ILE A 80 12.12 2.43 21.90
C ILE A 80 12.92 1.65 20.84
N MET A 81 12.34 0.59 20.28
CA MET A 81 13.02 -0.22 19.25
C MET A 81 13.45 0.62 18.05
N MET A 82 12.59 1.54 17.58
CA MET A 82 12.88 2.41 16.44
C MET A 82 13.91 3.50 16.77
N ALA A 83 13.86 4.06 17.98
CA ALA A 83 14.78 5.12 18.42
C ALA A 83 16.24 4.65 18.57
N PHE A 84 16.44 3.36 18.89
CA PHE A 84 17.75 2.73 19.03
C PHE A 84 18.16 1.85 17.85
N ALA A 85 17.38 1.85 16.76
CA ALA A 85 17.71 1.16 15.54
C ALA A 85 18.75 1.94 14.72
N GLU A 86 19.62 1.25 14.00
CA GLU A 86 20.50 1.87 13.01
C GLU A 86 19.75 2.14 11.70
N LYS A 87 18.89 1.19 11.29
CA LYS A 87 18.13 1.26 10.04
C LYS A 87 16.67 0.87 10.24
N VAL A 88 15.78 1.77 9.82
CA VAL A 88 14.32 1.57 9.82
C VAL A 88 13.79 1.66 8.41
N LEU A 89 13.04 0.65 7.96
CA LEU A 89 12.35 0.64 6.67
C LEU A 89 10.85 0.80 6.90
N ILE A 90 10.25 1.79 6.25
CA ILE A 90 8.81 2.06 6.34
C ILE A 90 8.14 1.56 5.06
N VAL A 91 7.16 0.68 5.21
CA VAL A 91 6.36 0.10 4.13
C VAL A 91 4.96 0.72 4.16
N PRO A 92 4.72 1.79 3.38
CA PRO A 92 3.41 2.41 3.31
C PRO A 92 2.47 1.61 2.42
N GLY A 93 1.22 1.48 2.84
CA GLY A 93 0.17 0.85 2.05
C GLY A 93 -1.11 1.69 2.00
N TYR A 94 -2.14 1.14 1.35
CA TYR A 94 -3.42 1.84 1.20
C TYR A 94 -4.06 2.25 2.54
N GLY A 95 -3.87 1.46 3.59
CA GLY A 95 -4.38 1.79 4.92
C GLY A 95 -3.80 3.09 5.50
N MET A 96 -2.55 3.43 5.17
CA MET A 96 -1.95 4.72 5.53
C MET A 96 -2.70 5.88 4.85
N ALA A 97 -3.03 5.73 3.56
CA ALA A 97 -3.80 6.71 2.80
C ALA A 97 -5.21 6.92 3.38
N VAL A 98 -5.89 5.84 3.74
CA VAL A 98 -7.24 5.88 4.33
C VAL A 98 -7.22 6.57 5.69
N ALA A 99 -6.19 6.32 6.50
CA ALA A 99 -6.01 6.94 7.81
C ALA A 99 -5.46 8.37 7.70
N GLN A 100 -5.10 8.85 6.50
CA GLN A 100 -4.44 10.15 6.27
C GLN A 100 -3.20 10.36 7.17
N ALA A 101 -2.45 9.28 7.39
CA ALA A 101 -1.34 9.26 8.33
C ALA A 101 -0.01 9.76 7.73
N GLN A 102 0.05 10.09 6.43
CA GLN A 102 1.28 10.43 5.71
C GLN A 102 2.07 11.57 6.37
N HIS A 103 1.40 12.61 6.85
CA HIS A 103 2.07 13.73 7.52
C HIS A 103 2.66 13.33 8.89
N LYS A 104 1.95 12.45 9.62
CA LYS A 104 2.44 11.93 10.91
C LYS A 104 3.61 10.96 10.72
N VAL A 105 3.56 10.14 9.69
CA VAL A 105 4.68 9.27 9.32
C VAL A 105 5.91 10.08 8.96
N TRP A 106 5.73 11.21 8.28
CA TRP A 106 6.83 12.12 7.98
C TRP A 106 7.38 12.79 9.24
N GLU A 107 6.53 13.30 10.14
CA GLU A 107 6.96 13.84 11.45
C GLU A 107 7.79 12.82 12.24
N MET A 108 7.32 11.57 12.31
CA MET A 108 8.04 10.47 12.96
C MET A 108 9.39 10.22 12.30
N THR A 109 9.44 10.21 10.96
CA THR A 109 10.68 10.01 10.20
C THR A 109 11.72 11.08 10.49
N GLN A 110 11.30 12.34 10.57
CA GLN A 110 12.18 13.45 10.92
C GLN A 110 12.78 13.28 12.32
N LEU A 111 11.96 12.94 13.31
CA LEU A 111 12.42 12.68 14.67
C LEU A 111 13.45 11.54 14.75
N LEU A 112 13.26 10.47 13.98
CA LEU A 112 14.21 9.36 13.92
C LEU A 112 15.51 9.79 13.24
N LYS A 113 15.44 10.55 12.14
CA LYS A 113 16.63 11.10 11.45
C LYS A 113 17.42 12.04 12.36
N ASP A 114 16.74 12.88 13.14
CA ASP A 114 17.40 13.79 14.09
C ASP A 114 18.16 13.03 15.19
N ARG A 115 17.76 11.76 15.46
CA ARG A 115 18.46 10.85 16.36
C ARG A 115 19.57 10.02 15.69
N GLY A 116 19.79 10.23 14.40
CA GLY A 116 20.81 9.52 13.63
C GLY A 116 20.37 8.18 13.05
N VAL A 117 19.08 7.84 13.12
CA VAL A 117 18.52 6.61 12.53
C VAL A 117 18.42 6.78 11.00
N SER A 118 18.89 5.81 10.25
CA SER A 118 18.71 5.75 8.79
C SER A 118 17.28 5.28 8.47
N VAL A 119 16.44 6.17 7.96
CA VAL A 119 15.06 5.83 7.60
C VAL A 119 14.87 5.90 6.09
N LYS A 120 14.28 4.83 5.52
CA LYS A 120 13.94 4.73 4.09
C LYS A 120 12.51 4.25 3.91
N PHE A 121 11.88 4.66 2.82
CA PHE A 121 10.55 4.22 2.42
C PHE A 121 10.66 3.15 1.34
N ALA A 122 10.02 2.01 1.58
CA ALA A 122 9.93 0.90 0.64
C ALA A 122 8.55 0.91 -0.03
N ILE A 123 8.49 1.26 -1.30
CA ILE A 123 7.24 1.39 -2.04
C ILE A 123 7.07 0.21 -2.98
N HIS A 124 5.88 -0.35 -2.99
CA HIS A 124 5.48 -1.35 -3.95
C HIS A 124 4.63 -0.70 -5.05
N PRO A 125 4.85 -1.02 -6.35
CA PRO A 125 4.17 -0.37 -7.47
C PRO A 125 2.64 -0.52 -7.45
N VAL A 126 2.11 -1.59 -6.87
CA VAL A 126 0.66 -1.79 -6.71
C VAL A 126 0.13 -1.43 -5.32
N ALA A 127 0.96 -0.88 -4.43
CA ALA A 127 0.47 -0.37 -3.16
C ALA A 127 -0.46 0.83 -3.38
N GLY A 128 -1.68 0.74 -2.88
CA GLY A 128 -2.67 1.81 -3.04
C GLY A 128 -3.80 1.47 -4.00
N ARG A 129 -4.27 2.45 -4.77
CA ARG A 129 -5.40 2.35 -5.71
C ARG A 129 -5.01 2.63 -7.16
N MET A 130 -3.83 3.17 -7.40
CA MET A 130 -3.29 3.49 -8.71
C MET A 130 -1.76 3.42 -8.66
N PRO A 131 -1.08 3.19 -9.79
CA PRO A 131 0.38 3.25 -9.85
C PRO A 131 0.91 4.59 -9.32
N GLY A 132 1.96 4.54 -8.49
CA GLY A 132 2.55 5.73 -7.89
C GLY A 132 1.72 6.41 -6.80
N HIS A 133 0.63 5.81 -6.33
CA HIS A 133 -0.23 6.41 -5.30
C HIS A 133 0.56 6.76 -4.02
N MET A 134 1.42 5.88 -3.56
CA MET A 134 2.22 6.12 -2.36
C MET A 134 3.26 7.23 -2.58
N ASN A 135 3.87 7.29 -3.76
CA ASN A 135 4.83 8.33 -4.10
C ASN A 135 4.18 9.73 -4.04
N VAL A 136 2.97 9.85 -4.58
CA VAL A 136 2.22 11.12 -4.54
C VAL A 136 1.89 11.53 -3.10
N LEU A 137 1.41 10.60 -2.26
CA LEU A 137 1.07 10.89 -0.87
C LEU A 137 2.30 11.27 -0.03
N LEU A 138 3.42 10.60 -0.23
CA LEU A 138 4.67 10.94 0.45
C LEU A 138 5.23 12.28 -0.03
N ALA A 139 5.14 12.59 -1.32
CA ALA A 139 5.51 13.89 -1.86
C ALA A 139 4.61 15.02 -1.31
N GLU A 140 3.29 14.77 -1.17
CA GLU A 140 2.35 15.70 -0.52
C GLU A 140 2.72 15.96 0.94
N ALA A 141 3.19 14.94 1.66
CA ALA A 141 3.68 15.07 3.02
C ALA A 141 5.04 15.78 3.12
N GLY A 142 5.72 16.03 2.00
CA GLY A 142 7.03 16.69 1.96
C GLY A 142 8.21 15.74 2.14
N VAL A 143 8.02 14.44 1.92
CA VAL A 143 9.09 13.44 1.97
C VAL A 143 10.02 13.61 0.77
N PRO A 144 11.34 13.77 0.97
CA PRO A 144 12.31 13.84 -0.11
C PRO A 144 12.37 12.53 -0.92
N TYR A 145 12.56 12.65 -2.23
CA TYR A 145 12.62 11.47 -3.11
C TYR A 145 13.85 10.59 -2.91
N ASP A 146 14.91 11.12 -2.35
CA ASP A 146 16.17 10.42 -2.08
C ASP A 146 16.08 9.31 -1.01
N ILE A 147 15.02 9.31 -0.22
CA ILE A 147 14.73 8.26 0.78
C ILE A 147 13.56 7.36 0.39
N ILE A 148 13.03 7.51 -0.84
CA ILE A 148 11.96 6.71 -1.39
C ILE A 148 12.55 5.73 -2.40
N TYR A 149 12.38 4.45 -2.17
CA TYR A 149 12.94 3.36 -2.98
C TYR A 149 11.84 2.44 -3.48
N ASP A 150 11.99 2.00 -4.71
CA ASP A 150 11.15 0.97 -5.29
C ASP A 150 11.55 -0.42 -4.80
N GLU A 151 10.66 -1.40 -4.99
CA GLU A 151 10.80 -2.76 -4.50
C GLU A 151 12.13 -3.43 -4.86
N ASP A 152 12.55 -3.34 -6.13
CA ASP A 152 13.76 -3.98 -6.64
C ASP A 152 15.03 -3.44 -5.94
N GLU A 153 15.04 -2.16 -5.59
CA GLU A 153 16.17 -1.49 -4.96
C GLU A 153 16.24 -1.76 -3.46
N ILE A 154 15.08 -1.78 -2.79
CA ILE A 154 15.02 -1.83 -1.32
C ILE A 154 15.02 -3.26 -0.77
N ASN A 155 14.58 -4.25 -1.56
CA ASN A 155 14.44 -5.63 -1.07
C ASN A 155 15.72 -6.23 -0.49
N PRO A 156 16.92 -5.98 -1.03
CA PRO A 156 18.16 -6.45 -0.39
C PRO A 156 18.45 -5.82 0.97
N GLU A 157 17.92 -4.61 1.22
CA GLU A 157 18.18 -3.89 2.46
C GLU A 157 17.36 -4.38 3.66
N PHE A 158 16.27 -5.11 3.43
CA PHE A 158 15.47 -5.67 4.54
C PHE A 158 16.29 -6.61 5.43
N GLU A 159 17.22 -7.37 4.88
CA GLU A 159 18.08 -8.28 5.65
C GLU A 159 18.98 -7.55 6.65
N THR A 160 19.31 -6.30 6.38
CA THR A 160 20.14 -5.44 7.24
C THR A 160 19.32 -4.49 8.10
N ALA A 161 18.01 -4.43 7.91
CA ALA A 161 17.13 -3.55 8.66
C ALA A 161 16.87 -4.08 10.07
N ASP A 162 16.96 -3.21 11.06
CA ASP A 162 16.63 -3.55 12.45
C ASP A 162 15.11 -3.59 12.64
N VAL A 163 14.41 -2.63 12.02
CA VAL A 163 12.95 -2.55 12.10
C VAL A 163 12.35 -2.31 10.71
N ALA A 164 11.38 -3.13 10.33
CA ALA A 164 10.49 -2.87 9.21
C ALA A 164 9.11 -2.48 9.76
N LEU A 165 8.66 -1.26 9.49
CA LEU A 165 7.37 -0.74 9.92
C LEU A 165 6.38 -0.79 8.75
N VAL A 166 5.42 -1.69 8.82
CA VAL A 166 4.36 -1.86 7.81
C VAL A 166 3.12 -1.09 8.23
N ILE A 167 2.70 -0.11 7.41
CA ILE A 167 1.55 0.74 7.73
C ILE A 167 0.46 0.56 6.67
N GLY A 168 -0.55 -0.25 7.00
CA GLY A 168 -1.71 -0.44 6.14
C GLY A 168 -1.43 -1.15 4.80
N ALA A 169 -0.33 -1.90 4.70
CA ALA A 169 -0.06 -2.86 3.64
C ALA A 169 -0.43 -4.28 4.09
N ASN A 170 -0.82 -5.14 3.15
CA ASN A 170 -1.16 -6.53 3.43
C ASN A 170 -0.60 -7.46 2.35
N ASP A 171 -1.22 -7.53 1.18
CA ASP A 171 -0.88 -8.51 0.15
C ASP A 171 0.55 -8.32 -0.40
N VAL A 172 1.02 -7.08 -0.48
CA VAL A 172 2.34 -6.70 -0.98
C VAL A 172 3.51 -7.08 -0.06
N VAL A 173 3.23 -7.52 1.16
CA VAL A 173 4.21 -8.04 2.12
C VAL A 173 3.94 -9.49 2.51
N ASN A 174 3.07 -10.19 1.79
CA ASN A 174 2.67 -11.55 2.13
C ASN A 174 3.65 -12.58 1.56
N PRO A 175 4.40 -13.33 2.39
CA PRO A 175 5.34 -14.34 1.93
C PRO A 175 4.70 -15.50 1.15
N VAL A 176 3.39 -15.73 1.29
CA VAL A 176 2.61 -16.73 0.53
C VAL A 176 2.74 -16.52 -0.98
N ALA A 177 2.93 -15.28 -1.43
CA ALA A 177 3.17 -14.98 -2.85
C ALA A 177 4.42 -15.67 -3.43
N ARG A 178 5.39 -16.04 -2.60
CA ARG A 178 6.60 -16.76 -3.01
C ARG A 178 6.49 -18.27 -2.85
N THR A 179 5.74 -18.74 -1.86
CA THR A 179 5.79 -20.13 -1.41
C THR A 179 4.63 -20.99 -1.89
N ASP A 180 3.44 -20.42 -2.04
CA ASP A 180 2.23 -21.17 -2.38
C ASP A 180 1.82 -20.98 -3.84
N THR A 181 2.11 -21.97 -4.69
CA THR A 181 1.76 -21.96 -6.11
C THR A 181 0.27 -21.97 -6.39
N THR A 182 -0.56 -22.33 -5.41
CA THR A 182 -2.02 -22.38 -5.53
C THR A 182 -2.68 -21.05 -5.17
N SER A 183 -1.93 -20.15 -4.53
CA SER A 183 -2.43 -18.85 -4.10
C SER A 183 -2.70 -17.91 -5.28
N PRO A 184 -3.82 -17.17 -5.28
CA PRO A 184 -4.11 -16.16 -6.31
C PRO A 184 -3.05 -15.04 -6.44
N ILE A 185 -2.24 -14.84 -5.41
CA ILE A 185 -1.14 -13.84 -5.39
C ILE A 185 0.22 -14.46 -5.75
N TYR A 186 0.28 -15.74 -6.09
CA TYR A 186 1.53 -16.40 -6.42
C TYR A 186 2.28 -15.71 -7.57
N GLY A 187 3.59 -15.56 -7.40
CA GLY A 187 4.47 -14.89 -8.36
C GLY A 187 4.34 -13.36 -8.43
N MET A 188 3.51 -12.77 -7.58
CA MET A 188 3.51 -11.31 -7.42
C MET A 188 4.82 -10.91 -6.70
N PRO A 189 5.54 -9.91 -7.21
CA PRO A 189 6.65 -9.31 -6.47
C PRO A 189 6.15 -8.82 -5.11
N ILE A 190 6.94 -8.97 -4.07
CA ILE A 190 6.58 -8.52 -2.71
C ILE A 190 7.77 -7.88 -2.02
N LEU A 191 7.49 -6.98 -1.10
CA LEU A 191 8.50 -6.43 -0.20
C LEU A 191 8.89 -7.45 0.88
N ASN A 192 10.17 -7.66 1.07
CA ASN A 192 10.74 -8.68 1.94
C ASN A 192 10.73 -8.28 3.44
N ALA A 193 9.62 -7.71 3.92
CA ALA A 193 9.50 -7.28 5.32
C ALA A 193 9.70 -8.43 6.34
N ASP A 194 9.49 -9.67 5.92
CA ASP A 194 9.73 -10.89 6.68
C ASP A 194 11.21 -11.13 7.01
N LYS A 195 12.14 -10.55 6.24
CA LYS A 195 13.58 -10.70 6.44
C LYS A 195 14.20 -9.69 7.41
N ALA A 196 13.48 -8.65 7.81
CA ALA A 196 13.95 -7.69 8.79
C ALA A 196 14.11 -8.35 10.17
N LYS A 197 15.01 -7.83 10.99
CA LYS A 197 15.21 -8.36 12.37
C LYS A 197 13.92 -8.28 13.20
N ASN A 198 13.18 -7.18 13.07
CA ASN A 198 11.87 -6.99 13.68
C ASN A 198 10.91 -6.39 12.65
N CYS A 199 9.76 -7.01 12.47
CA CYS A 199 8.69 -6.53 11.62
C CYS A 199 7.52 -6.05 12.48
N ILE A 200 7.17 -4.78 12.39
CA ILE A 200 6.05 -4.18 13.13
C ILE A 200 4.95 -3.85 12.14
N VAL A 201 3.76 -4.37 12.37
CA VAL A 201 2.62 -4.17 11.48
C VAL A 201 1.53 -3.37 12.19
N ILE A 202 1.23 -2.18 11.68
CA ILE A 202 0.11 -1.36 12.17
C ILE A 202 -1.15 -1.78 11.43
N LYS A 203 -2.15 -2.26 12.18
CA LYS A 203 -3.41 -2.74 11.64
C LYS A 203 -4.57 -2.45 12.60
N ARG A 204 -5.74 -2.07 12.04
CA ARG A 204 -6.95 -1.78 12.86
C ARG A 204 -7.59 -3.03 13.48
N GLY A 205 -7.37 -4.21 12.90
CA GLY A 205 -7.99 -5.44 13.36
C GLY A 205 -7.43 -6.67 12.66
N GLN A 206 -7.96 -7.85 12.97
CA GLN A 206 -7.46 -9.13 12.48
C GLN A 206 -7.99 -9.54 11.09
N GLY A 207 -8.82 -8.72 10.44
CA GLY A 207 -9.43 -9.02 9.15
C GLY A 207 -8.41 -9.30 8.04
N ALA A 208 -8.78 -10.12 7.05
CA ALA A 208 -7.99 -10.36 5.85
C ALA A 208 -7.83 -9.08 5.00
N GLY A 209 -6.84 -9.04 4.12
CA GLY A 209 -6.63 -7.96 3.17
C GLY A 209 -7.63 -7.97 2.01
N PHE A 210 -7.34 -7.17 0.97
CA PHE A 210 -8.20 -7.08 -0.21
C PHE A 210 -8.31 -8.40 -0.98
N SER A 211 -7.24 -9.20 -0.99
CA SER A 211 -7.23 -10.53 -1.62
C SER A 211 -8.06 -11.58 -0.87
N GLY A 212 -8.47 -11.31 0.38
CA GLY A 212 -9.13 -12.28 1.25
C GLY A 212 -8.20 -13.39 1.79
N ILE A 213 -6.92 -13.35 1.47
CA ILE A 213 -5.92 -14.35 1.86
C ILE A 213 -5.32 -13.97 3.22
N GLN A 214 -5.11 -14.96 4.08
CA GLN A 214 -4.36 -14.75 5.31
C GLN A 214 -2.91 -14.40 5.00
N ASN A 215 -2.37 -13.43 5.72
CA ASN A 215 -0.97 -13.04 5.56
C ASN A 215 -0.09 -13.82 6.54
N ALA A 216 0.75 -14.70 6.00
CA ALA A 216 1.66 -15.50 6.78
C ALA A 216 2.70 -14.66 7.56
N LEU A 217 3.01 -13.45 7.09
CA LEU A 217 3.90 -12.52 7.78
C LEU A 217 3.48 -12.27 9.24
N PHE A 218 2.16 -12.18 9.51
CA PHE A 218 1.65 -11.81 10.84
C PHE A 218 1.89 -12.87 11.91
N PHE A 219 2.20 -14.10 11.49
CA PHE A 219 2.43 -15.25 12.35
C PHE A 219 3.91 -15.58 12.55
N LEU A 220 4.81 -14.85 11.91
CA LEU A 220 6.24 -15.05 12.03
C LEU A 220 6.75 -14.61 13.41
N ASP A 221 7.83 -15.25 13.85
CA ASP A 221 8.41 -15.00 15.18
C ASP A 221 8.98 -13.58 15.34
N ASN A 222 9.49 -12.99 14.27
CA ASN A 222 10.02 -11.63 14.22
C ASN A 222 8.94 -10.56 14.01
N THR A 223 7.68 -10.94 13.83
CA THR A 223 6.58 -10.01 13.56
C THR A 223 5.79 -9.70 14.82
N ARG A 224 5.45 -8.43 15.00
CA ARG A 224 4.63 -7.90 16.09
C ARG A 224 3.51 -7.05 15.52
N MET A 225 2.33 -7.14 16.11
CA MET A 225 1.14 -6.40 15.69
C MET A 225 0.89 -5.23 16.62
N LEU A 226 0.95 -4.01 16.09
CA LEU A 226 0.49 -2.80 16.76
C LEU A 226 -0.94 -2.50 16.32
N TYR A 227 -1.91 -2.85 17.15
CA TYR A 227 -3.31 -2.65 16.84
C TYR A 227 -3.75 -1.21 17.10
N GLY A 228 -4.35 -0.59 16.09
CA GLY A 228 -4.88 0.76 16.21
C GLY A 228 -5.21 1.37 14.84
N ASP A 229 -5.82 2.54 14.88
CA ASP A 229 -5.93 3.38 13.69
C ASP A 229 -4.54 3.89 13.28
N GLY A 230 -4.25 3.91 11.97
CA GLY A 230 -2.91 4.27 11.49
C GLY A 230 -2.43 5.65 11.96
N GLN A 231 -3.31 6.64 12.01
CA GLN A 231 -2.94 7.98 12.47
C GLN A 231 -2.73 8.03 13.99
N ALA A 232 -3.61 7.37 14.76
CA ALA A 232 -3.51 7.30 16.22
C ALA A 232 -2.24 6.55 16.64
N ALA A 233 -2.01 5.34 16.08
CA ALA A 233 -0.84 4.52 16.39
C ALA A 233 0.48 5.26 16.07
N VAL A 234 0.58 5.93 14.92
CA VAL A 234 1.78 6.72 14.59
C VAL A 234 1.93 7.91 15.53
N SER A 235 0.83 8.53 15.98
CA SER A 235 0.91 9.62 16.96
C SER A 235 1.41 9.14 18.31
N GLU A 236 1.01 7.96 18.77
CA GLU A 236 1.53 7.32 19.97
C GLU A 236 3.02 6.98 19.84
N LEU A 237 3.46 6.47 18.68
CA LEU A 237 4.88 6.24 18.39
C LEU A 237 5.69 7.54 18.47
N ILE A 238 5.18 8.64 17.92
CA ILE A 238 5.82 9.95 18.00
C ILE A 238 5.99 10.38 19.47
N GLN A 239 4.95 10.20 20.29
CA GLN A 239 5.05 10.53 21.71
C GLN A 239 6.06 9.65 22.43
N ALA A 240 6.06 8.34 22.17
CA ALA A 240 7.03 7.42 22.72
C ALA A 240 8.48 7.81 22.35
N ILE A 241 8.73 8.14 21.08
CA ILE A 241 10.04 8.60 20.61
C ILE A 241 10.44 9.94 21.26
N LYS A 242 9.52 10.88 21.44
CA LYS A 242 9.79 12.17 22.07
C LYS A 242 10.08 12.06 23.57
N SER A 243 9.56 11.03 24.23
CA SER A 243 9.76 10.81 25.67
C SER A 243 11.10 10.19 26.04
N LEU A 244 11.86 9.72 25.04
CA LEU A 244 13.22 9.16 25.17
C LEU A 244 14.28 10.24 25.06
#